data_78b835913302aaa61ef686572a1d5383
#
_entry.id   78b835913302aaa61ef686572a1d5383
#
_cell.length_a   1.000
_cell.length_b   1.000
_cell.length_c   1.000
_cell.angle_alpha   90.00
_cell.angle_beta   90.00
_cell.angle_gamma   90.00
#
_symmetry.space_group_name_H-M   'P 1'
#
loop_
_entity.id
_entity.type
_entity.pdbx_description
1 polymer ?
#
loop_
_entity_poly.entity_id
_entity_poly.type
_entity_poly.pdbx_seq_one_letter_code
_entity_poly.pdbx_strand_id
1 'polypeptide(L)'
;MKTRLLAAVTGAAFVLSAGLAQAGQAEAKKWVDSEFQPSAISKADQMKEMEWFIKAAAPFKGMEINVLSETIPTHVYESKTLTKAFEEITGIKVNHQLLGEGEVVQAVQTQMQTKRNLYDAYINDSDLIGTHSRLQLAVNLSDWMAGEGKGVTNPMLDVDDFVGKSFTTGPDGKLYQLPDQQFANLYWFRKDWFDRADLQKQFKDRYGYALGVPVNWSAYEDIAEFFSVHVKEIDGKKIYGHMDYGKRAPDLGWRMTDAWLSMAGAGSKGEPNGIPVDEWGIRMEAGSCNPVGASVSRGGAANGPAAVYAIRKWDEWLRKYAPPGAASYDFYQSLPALSQGNVAQQIFWYTAFTASMVAPKSSGNNTVDDAGKPLWRMAPSPHGPYWEKGQKLGYQDAGSWTIMKSTPVERRKAAWLYAQFVVSKTVDVKKSHVGLTFIRDTTINHKSFTDRAPNLGGLVEFYRSPDRVLWSPTGVNVPDYPKLAQIWWQQIGDVNSGAFTPQQAMDRLASEMDLVMSRMQAADEKAKIYGGCGPRLNKESDPSVWLKKAGSPKSKRNEKPKGETINYDELVKRWKKG
;
A
#
# COMPACT_ATOMS: atom_id res chain seq x y z
N MET A 1 -48.10 -14.76 -44.80
CA MET A 1 -47.11 -15.63 -44.15
C MET A 1 -45.89 -14.91 -43.51
N LYS A 2 -45.75 -13.59 -43.65
CA LYS A 2 -44.57 -12.85 -43.08
C LYS A 2 -44.75 -12.38 -41.62
N THR A 3 -45.97 -12.30 -41.12
CA THR A 3 -46.25 -11.73 -39.76
C THR A 3 -46.16 -12.76 -38.63
N ARG A 4 -46.20 -14.07 -38.91
CA ARG A 4 -46.06 -15.11 -37.86
C ARG A 4 -44.62 -15.51 -37.55
N LEU A 5 -43.63 -15.19 -38.42
CA LEU A 5 -42.22 -15.47 -38.16
C LEU A 5 -41.57 -14.46 -37.20
N LEU A 6 -42.06 -13.18 -37.19
CA LEU A 6 -41.51 -12.16 -36.29
C LEU A 6 -41.91 -12.37 -34.83
N ALA A 7 -43.11 -12.91 -34.60
CA ALA A 7 -43.56 -13.17 -33.20
C ALA A 7 -42.85 -14.37 -32.56
N ALA A 8 -42.43 -15.34 -33.34
CA ALA A 8 -41.70 -16.52 -32.83
C ALA A 8 -40.23 -16.21 -32.47
N VAL A 9 -39.58 -15.28 -33.20
CA VAL A 9 -38.19 -14.89 -32.94
C VAL A 9 -38.11 -14.00 -31.70
N THR A 10 -39.06 -13.07 -31.49
CA THR A 10 -39.13 -12.26 -30.28
C THR A 10 -39.50 -13.05 -29.02
N GLY A 11 -40.38 -14.06 -29.14
CA GLY A 11 -40.74 -14.94 -28.03
C GLY A 11 -39.56 -15.83 -27.57
N ALA A 12 -38.80 -16.39 -28.51
CA ALA A 12 -37.64 -17.24 -28.21
C ALA A 12 -36.48 -16.43 -27.54
N ALA A 13 -36.24 -15.20 -27.99
CA ALA A 13 -35.24 -14.33 -27.38
C ALA A 13 -35.63 -13.92 -25.93
N PHE A 14 -36.92 -13.68 -25.66
CA PHE A 14 -37.42 -13.33 -24.33
C PHE A 14 -37.39 -14.52 -23.35
N VAL A 15 -37.68 -15.73 -23.80
CA VAL A 15 -37.63 -16.95 -23.00
C VAL A 15 -36.19 -17.36 -22.71
N LEU A 16 -35.27 -17.20 -23.65
CA LEU A 16 -33.84 -17.45 -23.42
C LEU A 16 -33.22 -16.44 -22.44
N SER A 17 -33.57 -15.17 -22.55
CA SER A 17 -33.06 -14.15 -21.64
C SER A 17 -33.61 -14.32 -20.20
N ALA A 18 -34.85 -14.71 -20.03
CA ALA A 18 -35.45 -15.01 -18.73
C ALA A 18 -34.83 -16.26 -18.08
N GLY A 19 -34.61 -17.33 -18.85
CA GLY A 19 -33.96 -18.55 -18.33
C GLY A 19 -32.50 -18.31 -17.87
N LEU A 20 -31.77 -17.48 -18.60
CA LEU A 20 -30.38 -17.14 -18.28
C LEU A 20 -30.23 -16.18 -17.08
N ALA A 21 -31.18 -15.27 -16.89
CA ALA A 21 -31.24 -14.43 -15.71
C ALA A 21 -31.59 -15.25 -14.44
N GLN A 22 -32.45 -16.24 -14.59
CA GLN A 22 -32.84 -17.15 -13.50
C GLN A 22 -31.68 -18.08 -13.08
N ALA A 23 -30.83 -18.52 -14.03
CA ALA A 23 -29.62 -19.28 -13.73
C ALA A 23 -28.61 -18.44 -12.92
N GLY A 24 -28.32 -17.19 -13.34
CA GLY A 24 -27.44 -16.29 -12.60
C GLY A 24 -27.93 -15.98 -11.17
N GLN A 25 -29.26 -15.85 -10.96
CA GLN A 25 -29.84 -15.66 -9.63
C GLN A 25 -29.66 -16.89 -8.72
N ALA A 26 -29.79 -18.10 -9.26
CA ALA A 26 -29.57 -19.33 -8.49
C ALA A 26 -28.11 -19.46 -8.04
N GLU A 27 -27.15 -19.15 -8.94
CA GLU A 27 -25.74 -19.14 -8.60
C GLU A 27 -25.40 -18.02 -7.60
N ALA A 28 -25.94 -16.81 -7.79
CA ALA A 28 -25.78 -15.72 -6.82
C ALA A 28 -26.24 -16.12 -5.42
N LYS A 29 -27.40 -16.75 -5.31
CA LYS A 29 -27.92 -17.24 -4.02
C LYS A 29 -26.98 -18.29 -3.40
N LYS A 30 -26.45 -19.22 -4.17
CA LYS A 30 -25.50 -20.24 -3.72
C LYS A 30 -24.24 -19.57 -3.13
N TRP A 31 -23.63 -18.60 -3.83
CA TRP A 31 -22.46 -17.87 -3.38
C TRP A 31 -22.74 -17.01 -2.14
N VAL A 32 -23.88 -16.32 -2.10
CA VAL A 32 -24.31 -15.51 -0.95
C VAL A 32 -24.57 -16.38 0.30
N ASP A 33 -25.14 -17.56 0.13
CA ASP A 33 -25.44 -18.45 1.28
C ASP A 33 -24.19 -19.15 1.82
N SER A 34 -23.10 -19.21 1.06
CA SER A 34 -21.88 -19.94 1.43
C SER A 34 -20.65 -19.02 1.51
N GLU A 35 -19.97 -18.80 0.39
CA GLU A 35 -18.63 -18.19 0.35
C GLU A 35 -18.62 -16.71 0.76
N PHE A 36 -19.67 -15.94 0.42
CA PHE A 36 -19.71 -14.50 0.72
C PHE A 36 -20.11 -14.19 2.17
N GLN A 37 -19.97 -15.14 3.09
CA GLN A 37 -20.22 -14.92 4.51
C GLN A 37 -18.89 -14.89 5.30
N PRO A 38 -18.74 -13.98 6.28
CA PRO A 38 -19.67 -12.91 6.66
C PRO A 38 -19.65 -11.73 5.69
N SER A 39 -20.71 -10.89 5.72
CA SER A 39 -20.83 -9.69 4.87
C SER A 39 -21.28 -8.48 5.69
N ALA A 40 -20.93 -7.28 5.23
CA ALA A 40 -21.31 -6.01 5.85
C ALA A 40 -22.82 -5.69 5.70
N ILE A 41 -23.51 -6.35 4.76
CA ILE A 41 -24.92 -6.11 4.46
C ILE A 41 -25.76 -7.37 4.62
N SER A 42 -27.08 -7.19 4.77
CA SER A 42 -28.01 -8.31 4.93
C SER A 42 -28.01 -9.23 3.69
N LYS A 43 -28.37 -10.51 3.86
CA LYS A 43 -28.53 -11.43 2.71
C LYS A 43 -29.51 -10.91 1.66
N ALA A 44 -30.57 -10.22 2.08
CA ALA A 44 -31.51 -9.60 1.15
C ALA A 44 -30.85 -8.49 0.31
N ASP A 45 -30.02 -7.67 0.92
CA ASP A 45 -29.30 -6.62 0.20
C ASP A 45 -28.15 -7.17 -0.63
N GLN A 46 -27.46 -8.23 -0.18
CA GLN A 46 -26.51 -8.98 -1.01
C GLN A 46 -27.17 -9.49 -2.28
N MET A 47 -28.37 -10.09 -2.18
CA MET A 47 -29.10 -10.55 -3.36
C MET A 47 -29.50 -9.41 -4.29
N LYS A 48 -29.90 -8.24 -3.78
CA LYS A 48 -30.16 -7.04 -4.60
C LYS A 48 -28.90 -6.56 -5.33
N GLU A 49 -27.76 -6.57 -4.66
CA GLU A 49 -26.47 -6.21 -5.26
C GLU A 49 -26.09 -7.20 -6.37
N MET A 50 -26.26 -8.50 -6.14
CA MET A 50 -26.01 -9.52 -7.16
C MET A 50 -26.98 -9.44 -8.34
N GLU A 51 -28.26 -9.19 -8.11
CA GLU A 51 -29.26 -8.97 -9.17
C GLU A 51 -28.87 -7.77 -10.04
N TRP A 52 -28.35 -6.70 -9.42
CA TRP A 52 -27.84 -5.56 -10.17
C TRP A 52 -26.66 -5.96 -11.07
N PHE A 53 -25.66 -6.73 -10.54
CA PHE A 53 -24.53 -7.23 -11.34
C PHE A 53 -24.99 -8.09 -12.51
N ILE A 54 -25.94 -9.03 -12.29
CA ILE A 54 -26.52 -9.87 -13.35
C ILE A 54 -27.12 -9.00 -14.46
N LYS A 55 -27.89 -7.99 -14.10
CA LYS A 55 -28.56 -7.09 -15.04
C LYS A 55 -27.54 -6.22 -15.80
N ALA A 56 -26.61 -5.61 -15.09
CA ALA A 56 -25.60 -4.73 -15.68
C ALA A 56 -24.63 -5.50 -16.59
N ALA A 57 -24.33 -6.76 -16.28
CA ALA A 57 -23.45 -7.63 -17.05
C ALA A 57 -24.11 -8.25 -18.28
N ALA A 58 -25.44 -8.26 -18.39
CA ALA A 58 -26.17 -8.93 -19.45
C ALA A 58 -25.69 -8.61 -20.90
N PRO A 59 -25.35 -7.35 -21.24
CA PRO A 59 -24.81 -7.01 -22.57
C PRO A 59 -23.43 -7.62 -22.87
N PHE A 60 -22.68 -8.02 -21.84
CA PHE A 60 -21.29 -8.49 -21.94
C PHE A 60 -21.16 -10.00 -21.73
N LYS A 61 -22.27 -10.71 -21.63
CA LYS A 61 -22.30 -12.15 -21.42
C LYS A 61 -21.51 -12.90 -22.51
N GLY A 62 -20.63 -13.82 -22.10
CA GLY A 62 -19.72 -14.54 -22.98
C GLY A 62 -18.45 -13.77 -23.34
N MET A 63 -18.31 -12.51 -22.90
CA MET A 63 -17.05 -11.78 -23.04
C MET A 63 -16.01 -12.37 -22.10
N GLU A 64 -14.76 -12.39 -22.56
CA GLU A 64 -13.59 -12.75 -21.77
C GLU A 64 -12.73 -11.50 -21.58
N ILE A 65 -12.39 -11.17 -20.32
CA ILE A 65 -11.50 -10.07 -19.97
C ILE A 65 -10.22 -10.59 -19.32
N ASN A 66 -9.13 -9.85 -19.49
CA ASN A 66 -7.84 -10.17 -18.91
C ASN A 66 -7.45 -9.11 -17.90
N VAL A 67 -7.13 -9.53 -16.69
CA VAL A 67 -6.69 -8.63 -15.62
C VAL A 67 -5.42 -9.14 -14.97
N LEU A 68 -4.65 -8.24 -14.37
CA LEU A 68 -3.33 -8.51 -13.83
C LEU A 68 -3.19 -7.95 -12.43
N SER A 69 -2.57 -8.71 -11.53
CA SER A 69 -2.18 -8.23 -10.19
C SER A 69 -0.95 -8.97 -9.65
N GLU A 70 -0.44 -8.51 -8.52
CA GLU A 70 0.63 -9.18 -7.80
C GLU A 70 0.16 -10.47 -7.10
N THR A 71 1.12 -11.34 -6.74
CA THR A 71 0.84 -12.62 -6.09
C THR A 71 0.84 -12.48 -4.57
N ILE A 72 -0.30 -12.10 -3.99
CA ILE A 72 -0.53 -12.04 -2.55
C ILE A 72 -1.84 -12.77 -2.18
N PRO A 73 -2.09 -13.10 -0.90
CA PRO A 73 -3.26 -13.87 -0.49
C PRO A 73 -4.60 -13.32 -0.98
N THR A 74 -4.79 -12.00 -0.96
CA THR A 74 -5.99 -11.31 -1.47
C THR A 74 -6.23 -11.62 -2.94
N HIS A 75 -5.23 -11.38 -3.78
CA HIS A 75 -5.34 -11.58 -5.23
C HIS A 75 -5.39 -13.05 -5.63
N VAL A 76 -4.76 -13.95 -4.85
CA VAL A 76 -4.94 -15.40 -5.03
C VAL A 76 -6.40 -15.81 -4.79
N TYR A 77 -7.05 -15.25 -3.78
CA TYR A 77 -8.48 -15.48 -3.52
C TYR A 77 -9.36 -14.93 -4.64
N GLU A 78 -9.06 -13.73 -5.13
CA GLU A 78 -9.76 -13.15 -6.27
C GLU A 78 -9.61 -14.01 -7.53
N SER A 79 -8.39 -14.35 -7.89
CA SER A 79 -8.07 -15.13 -9.09
C SER A 79 -8.67 -16.54 -9.07
N LYS A 80 -8.73 -17.23 -7.92
CA LYS A 80 -9.18 -18.62 -7.81
C LYS A 80 -10.66 -18.76 -7.45
N THR A 81 -11.19 -17.82 -6.69
CA THR A 81 -12.55 -17.94 -6.10
C THR A 81 -13.49 -16.89 -6.67
N LEU A 82 -13.12 -15.62 -6.64
CA LEU A 82 -14.03 -14.55 -7.03
C LEU A 82 -14.21 -14.45 -8.55
N THR A 83 -13.19 -14.78 -9.37
CA THR A 83 -13.37 -14.92 -10.84
C THR A 83 -14.43 -15.95 -11.17
N LYS A 84 -14.37 -17.12 -10.51
CA LYS A 84 -15.37 -18.19 -10.70
C LYS A 84 -16.75 -17.73 -10.29
N ALA A 85 -16.88 -17.08 -9.14
CA ALA A 85 -18.16 -16.54 -8.67
C ALA A 85 -18.72 -15.51 -9.66
N PHE A 86 -17.88 -14.59 -10.12
CA PHE A 86 -18.28 -13.56 -11.07
C PHE A 86 -18.74 -14.16 -12.41
N GLU A 87 -18.00 -15.16 -12.94
CA GLU A 87 -18.36 -15.85 -14.18
C GLU A 87 -19.70 -16.62 -14.04
N GLU A 88 -19.87 -17.38 -12.95
CA GLU A 88 -21.11 -18.13 -12.71
C GLU A 88 -22.35 -17.21 -12.56
N ILE A 89 -22.17 -16.04 -11.90
CA ILE A 89 -23.25 -15.08 -11.66
C ILE A 89 -23.56 -14.24 -12.90
N THR A 90 -22.53 -13.74 -13.60
CA THR A 90 -22.67 -12.73 -14.65
C THR A 90 -22.56 -13.28 -16.07
N GLY A 91 -21.86 -14.39 -16.24
CA GLY A 91 -21.51 -14.96 -17.55
C GLY A 91 -20.34 -14.24 -18.23
N ILE A 92 -19.61 -13.35 -17.56
CA ILE A 92 -18.36 -12.75 -18.05
C ILE A 92 -17.20 -13.56 -17.50
N LYS A 93 -16.33 -14.06 -18.38
CA LYS A 93 -15.14 -14.81 -18.00
C LYS A 93 -13.99 -13.85 -17.66
N VAL A 94 -13.25 -14.14 -16.59
CA VAL A 94 -12.11 -13.36 -16.16
C VAL A 94 -10.85 -14.20 -16.08
N ASN A 95 -9.84 -13.85 -16.86
CA ASN A 95 -8.49 -14.37 -16.73
C ASN A 95 -7.69 -13.44 -15.83
N HIS A 96 -7.58 -13.76 -14.54
CA HIS A 96 -6.84 -12.99 -13.57
C HIS A 96 -5.43 -13.57 -13.40
N GLN A 97 -4.46 -12.97 -14.09
CA GLN A 97 -3.06 -13.36 -14.03
C GLN A 97 -2.40 -12.79 -12.78
N LEU A 98 -1.55 -13.61 -12.13
CA LEU A 98 -0.77 -13.23 -10.97
C LEU A 98 0.72 -13.25 -11.33
N LEU A 99 1.44 -12.17 -11.03
CA LEU A 99 2.88 -12.02 -11.25
C LEU A 99 3.56 -11.52 -9.96
N GLY A 100 4.88 -11.39 -10.00
CA GLY A 100 5.61 -10.59 -9.01
C GLY A 100 5.31 -9.10 -9.22
N GLU A 101 5.33 -8.30 -8.16
CA GLU A 101 4.94 -6.89 -8.23
C GLU A 101 5.76 -6.10 -9.26
N GLY A 102 7.09 -6.22 -9.27
CA GLY A 102 7.92 -5.58 -10.28
C GLY A 102 7.61 -6.02 -11.71
N GLU A 103 7.14 -7.26 -11.91
CA GLU A 103 6.70 -7.77 -13.21
C GLU A 103 5.36 -7.15 -13.63
N VAL A 104 4.43 -6.92 -12.68
CA VAL A 104 3.17 -6.20 -12.93
C VAL A 104 3.48 -4.79 -13.44
N VAL A 105 4.32 -4.03 -12.72
CA VAL A 105 4.73 -2.67 -13.11
C VAL A 105 5.32 -2.67 -14.52
N GLN A 106 6.23 -3.60 -14.83
CA GLN A 106 6.88 -3.68 -16.14
C GLN A 106 5.89 -4.06 -17.25
N ALA A 107 4.99 -5.01 -17.01
CA ALA A 107 3.98 -5.45 -17.98
C ALA A 107 3.01 -4.32 -18.34
N VAL A 108 2.51 -3.61 -17.32
CA VAL A 108 1.60 -2.48 -17.48
C VAL A 108 2.28 -1.32 -18.22
N GLN A 109 3.51 -0.97 -17.83
CA GLN A 109 4.26 0.09 -18.48
C GLN A 109 4.54 -0.24 -19.96
N THR A 110 4.90 -1.49 -20.26
CA THR A 110 5.12 -1.95 -21.63
C THR A 110 3.84 -1.86 -22.47
N GLN A 111 2.71 -2.28 -21.92
CA GLN A 111 1.41 -2.17 -22.59
C GLN A 111 1.07 -0.72 -22.90
N MET A 112 1.25 0.20 -21.95
CA MET A 112 0.95 1.61 -22.14
C MET A 112 1.83 2.27 -23.21
N GLN A 113 3.13 1.94 -23.22
CA GLN A 113 4.08 2.45 -24.23
C GLN A 113 3.79 1.94 -25.64
N THR A 114 3.45 0.65 -25.75
CA THR A 114 3.18 0.00 -27.05
C THR A 114 1.76 0.18 -27.53
N LYS A 115 0.85 0.68 -26.68
CA LYS A 115 -0.60 0.78 -26.92
C LYS A 115 -1.27 -0.55 -27.29
N ARG A 116 -0.66 -1.68 -26.95
CA ARG A 116 -1.26 -3.00 -27.07
C ARG A 116 -2.20 -3.21 -25.89
N ASN A 117 -3.35 -3.84 -26.13
CA ASN A 117 -4.30 -4.18 -25.08
C ASN A 117 -4.20 -5.65 -24.73
N LEU A 118 -3.25 -6.01 -23.86
CA LEU A 118 -3.10 -7.37 -23.33
C LEU A 118 -3.98 -7.56 -22.08
N TYR A 119 -4.04 -6.54 -21.22
CA TYR A 119 -4.85 -6.50 -20.03
C TYR A 119 -5.88 -5.37 -20.12
N ASP A 120 -7.08 -5.61 -19.61
CA ASP A 120 -8.18 -4.65 -19.61
C ASP A 120 -8.15 -3.76 -18.38
N ALA A 121 -7.68 -4.34 -17.25
CA ALA A 121 -7.45 -3.65 -15.98
C ALA A 121 -6.30 -4.33 -15.25
N TYR A 122 -5.77 -3.63 -14.24
CA TYR A 122 -4.76 -4.19 -13.34
C TYR A 122 -4.94 -3.67 -11.92
N ILE A 123 -4.44 -4.42 -10.95
CA ILE A 123 -4.19 -3.91 -9.60
C ILE A 123 -2.69 -3.69 -9.48
N ASN A 124 -2.33 -2.53 -8.99
CA ASN A 124 -1.01 -2.20 -8.48
C ASN A 124 -1.16 -1.10 -7.43
N ASP A 125 -0.09 -0.83 -6.74
CA ASP A 125 0.00 0.20 -5.74
C ASP A 125 -0.31 1.59 -6.31
N SER A 126 -0.70 2.52 -5.46
CA SER A 126 -0.96 3.90 -5.85
C SER A 126 0.28 4.63 -6.40
N ASP A 127 1.44 4.03 -6.29
CA ASP A 127 2.70 4.48 -6.90
C ASP A 127 2.59 4.87 -8.38
N LEU A 128 1.83 4.09 -9.15
CA LEU A 128 1.64 4.36 -10.58
C LEU A 128 0.64 5.47 -10.90
N ILE A 129 -0.17 5.89 -9.93
CA ILE A 129 -1.24 6.89 -10.18
C ILE A 129 -0.65 8.22 -10.67
N GLY A 130 0.45 8.65 -10.06
CA GLY A 130 1.14 9.89 -10.43
C GLY A 130 1.66 9.89 -11.85
N THR A 131 2.11 8.73 -12.34
CA THR A 131 2.59 8.53 -13.70
C THR A 131 1.44 8.43 -14.69
N HIS A 132 0.49 7.56 -14.42
CA HIS A 132 -0.57 7.22 -15.36
C HIS A 132 -1.61 8.33 -15.51
N SER A 133 -1.93 9.07 -14.43
CA SER A 133 -2.83 10.23 -14.49
C SER A 133 -2.23 11.36 -15.31
N ARG A 134 -0.96 11.70 -15.10
CA ARG A 134 -0.24 12.75 -15.84
C ARG A 134 -0.13 12.43 -17.34
N LEU A 135 0.18 11.19 -17.67
CA LEU A 135 0.23 10.71 -19.06
C LEU A 135 -1.16 10.44 -19.65
N GLN A 136 -2.22 10.62 -18.85
CA GLN A 136 -3.61 10.36 -19.24
C GLN A 136 -3.83 8.93 -19.80
N LEU A 137 -3.13 7.95 -19.25
CA LEU A 137 -3.20 6.55 -19.65
C LEU A 137 -4.23 5.75 -18.85
N ALA A 138 -4.53 6.17 -17.62
CA ALA A 138 -5.59 5.62 -16.79
C ALA A 138 -6.94 6.34 -17.05
N VAL A 139 -8.03 5.60 -16.87
CA VAL A 139 -9.37 6.18 -16.87
C VAL A 139 -9.56 6.99 -15.59
N ASN A 140 -10.01 8.23 -15.73
CA ASN A 140 -10.49 9.02 -14.61
C ASN A 140 -11.82 8.42 -14.13
N LEU A 141 -11.81 7.73 -12.99
CA LEU A 141 -12.99 7.01 -12.50
C LEU A 141 -14.11 7.96 -12.06
N SER A 142 -13.79 9.18 -11.58
CA SER A 142 -14.81 10.17 -11.25
C SER A 142 -15.64 10.55 -12.48
N ASP A 143 -14.97 10.84 -13.60
CA ASP A 143 -15.63 11.19 -14.85
C ASP A 143 -16.29 9.96 -15.51
N TRP A 144 -15.67 8.79 -15.39
CA TRP A 144 -16.22 7.52 -15.86
C TRP A 144 -17.56 7.18 -15.20
N MET A 145 -17.63 7.23 -13.88
CA MET A 145 -18.86 6.96 -13.13
C MET A 145 -19.98 7.98 -13.42
N ALA A 146 -19.61 9.21 -13.71
CA ALA A 146 -20.59 10.25 -14.09
C ALA A 146 -21.05 10.15 -15.56
N GLY A 147 -20.22 9.56 -16.43
CA GLY A 147 -20.39 9.53 -17.89
C GLY A 147 -20.61 8.11 -18.46
N GLU A 148 -19.64 7.64 -19.27
CA GLU A 148 -19.73 6.37 -20.01
C GLU A 148 -19.94 5.13 -19.15
N GLY A 149 -19.38 5.13 -17.94
CA GLY A 149 -19.49 4.03 -16.98
C GLY A 149 -20.74 4.06 -16.11
N LYS A 150 -21.54 5.13 -16.17
CA LYS A 150 -22.70 5.31 -15.29
C LYS A 150 -23.65 4.12 -15.25
N GLY A 151 -23.97 3.56 -16.41
CA GLY A 151 -24.90 2.42 -16.53
C GLY A 151 -24.36 1.09 -15.98
N VAL A 152 -23.05 1.01 -15.74
CA VAL A 152 -22.34 -0.16 -15.18
C VAL A 152 -21.64 0.18 -13.85
N THR A 153 -22.01 1.28 -13.21
CA THR A 153 -21.54 1.63 -11.87
C THR A 153 -22.58 1.20 -10.84
N ASN A 154 -22.17 0.33 -9.93
CA ASN A 154 -23.02 -0.22 -8.87
C ASN A 154 -23.51 0.91 -7.96
N PRO A 155 -24.84 1.12 -7.81
CA PRO A 155 -25.38 2.14 -6.92
C PRO A 155 -25.06 1.90 -5.44
N MET A 156 -24.63 0.68 -5.07
CA MET A 156 -24.21 0.31 -3.73
C MET A 156 -22.67 0.37 -3.55
N LEU A 157 -21.93 0.86 -4.55
CA LEU A 157 -20.46 0.92 -4.50
C LEU A 157 -19.94 1.73 -3.31
N ASP A 158 -20.63 2.84 -2.99
CA ASP A 158 -20.33 3.67 -1.81
C ASP A 158 -18.83 4.02 -1.70
N VAL A 159 -18.39 4.91 -2.60
CA VAL A 159 -16.98 5.31 -2.71
C VAL A 159 -16.46 5.97 -1.44
N ASP A 160 -17.32 6.57 -0.63
CA ASP A 160 -16.93 7.25 0.62
C ASP A 160 -16.68 6.28 1.78
N ASP A 161 -17.14 5.04 1.67
CA ASP A 161 -16.84 3.97 2.63
C ASP A 161 -15.40 3.41 2.49
N PHE A 162 -14.69 3.74 1.40
CA PHE A 162 -13.31 3.30 1.22
C PHE A 162 -12.33 4.09 2.09
N VAL A 163 -11.59 3.39 2.94
CA VAL A 163 -10.56 3.94 3.83
C VAL A 163 -9.41 4.58 3.05
N GLY A 164 -9.03 3.98 1.93
CA GLY A 164 -7.91 4.39 1.09
C GLY A 164 -8.25 5.36 -0.04
N LYS A 165 -9.44 5.98 -0.07
CA LYS A 165 -9.87 6.88 -1.15
C LYS A 165 -8.87 8.00 -1.43
N SER A 166 -8.26 8.59 -0.40
CA SER A 166 -7.28 9.66 -0.55
C SER A 166 -5.99 9.19 -1.23
N PHE A 167 -5.63 7.92 -1.10
CA PHE A 167 -4.43 7.35 -1.72
C PHE A 167 -4.62 7.06 -3.22
N THR A 168 -5.86 6.96 -3.68
CA THR A 168 -6.23 6.66 -5.06
C THR A 168 -6.76 7.87 -5.82
N THR A 169 -6.63 9.05 -5.22
CA THR A 169 -7.04 10.34 -5.77
C THR A 169 -5.82 11.07 -6.32
N GLY A 170 -5.89 11.48 -7.59
CA GLY A 170 -4.84 12.23 -8.25
C GLY A 170 -4.70 13.67 -7.74
N PRO A 171 -3.62 14.38 -8.15
CA PRO A 171 -3.38 15.77 -7.76
C PRO A 171 -4.48 16.74 -8.21
N ASP A 172 -5.30 16.35 -9.18
CA ASP A 172 -6.46 17.09 -9.69
C ASP A 172 -7.76 16.86 -8.87
N GLY A 173 -7.66 16.12 -7.78
CA GLY A 173 -8.79 15.77 -6.92
C GLY A 173 -9.73 14.70 -7.48
N LYS A 174 -9.36 14.03 -8.56
CA LYS A 174 -10.15 12.99 -9.22
C LYS A 174 -9.69 11.59 -8.80
N LEU A 175 -10.64 10.67 -8.67
CA LEU A 175 -10.37 9.27 -8.41
C LEU A 175 -9.87 8.61 -9.70
N TYR A 176 -8.71 7.95 -9.64
CA TYR A 176 -8.11 7.22 -10.77
C TYR A 176 -8.05 5.71 -10.55
N GLN A 177 -8.13 5.27 -9.31
CA GLN A 177 -8.08 3.87 -8.95
C GLN A 177 -9.21 3.54 -7.97
N LEU A 178 -9.71 2.30 -8.01
CA LEU A 178 -10.68 1.80 -7.04
C LEU A 178 -9.95 0.96 -5.99
N PRO A 179 -9.95 1.35 -4.70
CA PRO A 179 -9.23 0.63 -3.66
C PRO A 179 -9.61 -0.84 -3.60
N ASP A 180 -8.61 -1.72 -3.52
CA ASP A 180 -8.77 -3.16 -3.44
C ASP A 180 -8.12 -3.77 -2.21
N GLN A 181 -6.96 -3.27 -1.86
CA GLN A 181 -6.26 -3.56 -0.62
C GLN A 181 -5.61 -2.29 -0.09
N GLN A 182 -5.21 -2.30 1.17
CA GLN A 182 -4.53 -1.20 1.80
C GLN A 182 -3.40 -1.72 2.67
N PHE A 183 -2.28 -1.00 2.69
CA PHE A 183 -1.14 -1.37 3.51
C PHE A 183 -0.39 -0.12 3.96
N ALA A 184 0.20 -0.24 5.14
CA ALA A 184 1.07 0.75 5.73
C ALA A 184 2.26 0.05 6.35
N ASN A 185 3.41 0.72 6.35
CA ASN A 185 4.52 0.33 7.19
C ASN A 185 4.19 0.65 8.64
N LEU A 186 4.07 -0.38 9.45
CA LEU A 186 3.74 -0.30 10.86
C LEU A 186 4.88 -0.87 11.70
N TYR A 187 4.98 -0.40 12.93
CA TYR A 187 5.91 -0.97 13.90
C TYR A 187 5.35 -2.26 14.48
N TRP A 188 6.19 -3.30 14.55
CA TRP A 188 5.88 -4.62 15.09
C TRP A 188 6.90 -5.02 16.14
N PHE A 189 6.45 -5.62 17.24
CA PHE A 189 7.33 -6.04 18.34
C PHE A 189 6.82 -7.29 19.03
N ARG A 190 7.72 -8.03 19.66
CA ARG A 190 7.46 -9.22 20.45
C ARG A 190 6.98 -8.82 21.84
N LYS A 191 5.65 -8.76 22.02
CA LYS A 191 5.05 -8.35 23.30
C LYS A 191 5.43 -9.31 24.44
N ASP A 192 5.52 -10.60 24.15
CA ASP A 192 5.96 -11.61 25.13
C ASP A 192 7.36 -11.33 25.69
N TRP A 193 8.29 -10.80 24.91
CA TRP A 193 9.60 -10.36 25.38
C TRP A 193 9.58 -9.02 26.08
N PHE A 194 8.81 -8.08 25.52
CA PHE A 194 8.68 -6.74 26.10
C PHE A 194 8.00 -6.76 27.48
N ASP A 195 7.14 -7.73 27.77
CA ASP A 195 6.45 -7.88 29.04
C ASP A 195 7.29 -8.61 30.12
N ARG A 196 8.45 -9.18 29.76
CA ARG A 196 9.30 -9.90 30.72
C ARG A 196 9.89 -8.95 31.75
N ALA A 197 9.63 -9.21 33.03
CA ALA A 197 10.07 -8.35 34.15
C ALA A 197 11.61 -8.21 34.22
N ASP A 198 12.36 -9.28 33.91
CA ASP A 198 13.81 -9.25 33.86
C ASP A 198 14.34 -8.35 32.73
N LEU A 199 13.75 -8.39 31.54
CA LEU A 199 14.12 -7.55 30.42
C LEU A 199 13.70 -6.09 30.63
N GLN A 200 12.53 -5.85 31.21
CA GLN A 200 12.06 -4.51 31.61
C GLN A 200 13.06 -3.84 32.58
N LYS A 201 13.51 -4.59 33.58
CA LYS A 201 14.48 -4.07 34.55
C LYS A 201 15.84 -3.79 33.88
N GLN A 202 16.38 -4.72 33.12
CA GLN A 202 17.67 -4.57 32.44
C GLN A 202 17.67 -3.38 31.48
N PHE A 203 16.60 -3.21 30.69
CA PHE A 203 16.47 -2.09 29.76
C PHE A 203 16.41 -0.76 30.51
N LYS A 204 15.56 -0.66 31.55
CA LYS A 204 15.42 0.56 32.35
C LYS A 204 16.72 0.96 33.05
N ASP A 205 17.43 -0.01 33.62
CA ASP A 205 18.72 0.23 34.29
C ASP A 205 19.77 0.78 33.30
N ARG A 206 19.70 0.38 32.04
CA ARG A 206 20.66 0.78 31.01
C ARG A 206 20.34 2.13 30.36
N TYR A 207 19.09 2.32 29.95
CA TYR A 207 18.69 3.47 29.11
C TYR A 207 17.94 4.55 29.89
N GLY A 208 17.53 4.28 31.15
CA GLY A 208 16.87 5.24 32.02
C GLY A 208 15.39 5.49 31.74
N TYR A 209 14.75 4.63 30.92
CA TYR A 209 13.30 4.65 30.66
C TYR A 209 12.78 3.22 30.44
N ALA A 210 11.47 3.03 30.41
CA ALA A 210 10.87 1.69 30.34
C ALA A 210 10.99 1.09 28.93
N LEU A 211 11.16 -0.22 28.81
CA LEU A 211 10.98 -0.95 27.56
C LEU A 211 9.50 -0.91 27.16
N GLY A 212 9.20 -0.44 25.98
CA GLY A 212 7.83 -0.29 25.46
C GLY A 212 7.80 0.05 23.99
N VAL A 213 6.63 0.41 23.47
CA VAL A 213 6.48 0.86 22.09
C VAL A 213 7.28 2.16 21.88
N PRO A 214 8.23 2.20 20.95
CA PRO A 214 9.02 3.39 20.70
C PRO A 214 8.15 4.52 20.12
N VAL A 215 8.20 5.69 20.74
CA VAL A 215 7.58 6.91 20.23
C VAL A 215 8.50 7.59 19.22
N ASN A 216 9.81 7.45 19.43
CA ASN A 216 10.82 8.00 18.54
C ASN A 216 11.86 6.95 18.10
N TRP A 217 12.57 7.24 17.02
CA TRP A 217 13.57 6.34 16.46
C TRP A 217 14.79 6.12 17.36
N SER A 218 15.07 7.04 18.31
CA SER A 218 16.12 6.80 19.31
C SER A 218 15.77 5.63 20.22
N ALA A 219 14.51 5.54 20.66
CA ALA A 219 14.04 4.38 21.43
C ALA A 219 14.05 3.09 20.60
N TYR A 220 13.69 3.17 19.32
CA TYR A 220 13.80 2.03 18.41
C TYR A 220 15.25 1.51 18.33
N GLU A 221 16.23 2.41 18.16
CA GLU A 221 17.66 2.07 18.12
C GLU A 221 18.13 1.47 19.44
N ASP A 222 17.75 2.07 20.58
CA ASP A 222 18.10 1.55 21.91
C ASP A 222 17.54 0.13 22.13
N ILE A 223 16.31 -0.14 21.66
CA ILE A 223 15.69 -1.46 21.72
C ILE A 223 16.43 -2.44 20.79
N ALA A 224 16.79 -2.01 19.57
CA ALA A 224 17.54 -2.85 18.63
C ALA A 224 18.91 -3.25 19.21
N GLU A 225 19.64 -2.29 19.78
CA GLU A 225 20.91 -2.53 20.46
C GLU A 225 20.74 -3.45 21.68
N PHE A 226 19.72 -3.17 22.51
CA PHE A 226 19.45 -3.94 23.71
C PHE A 226 19.32 -5.43 23.42
N PHE A 227 18.46 -5.81 22.49
CA PHE A 227 18.26 -7.21 22.17
C PHE A 227 19.45 -7.85 21.43
N SER A 228 20.08 -7.15 20.48
CA SER A 228 21.19 -7.71 19.70
C SER A 228 22.51 -7.77 20.44
N VAL A 229 22.80 -6.78 21.31
CA VAL A 229 24.13 -6.61 21.91
C VAL A 229 24.17 -6.99 23.37
N HIS A 230 23.09 -6.76 24.12
CA HIS A 230 23.08 -6.96 25.57
C HIS A 230 22.36 -8.24 25.97
N VAL A 231 21.17 -8.50 25.46
CA VAL A 231 20.42 -9.73 25.73
C VAL A 231 21.02 -10.90 24.94
N LYS A 232 21.17 -10.78 23.63
CA LYS A 232 21.79 -11.74 22.67
C LYS A 232 21.08 -13.08 22.54
N GLU A 233 20.47 -13.59 23.59
CA GLU A 233 19.86 -14.91 23.63
C GLU A 233 18.60 -14.90 24.51
N ILE A 234 17.56 -15.59 24.10
CA ILE A 234 16.36 -15.86 24.88
C ILE A 234 16.01 -17.34 24.71
N ASP A 235 15.82 -18.04 25.83
CA ASP A 235 15.45 -19.44 25.87
C ASP A 235 16.38 -20.37 25.03
N GLY A 236 17.70 -20.10 25.09
CA GLY A 236 18.74 -20.84 24.37
C GLY A 236 18.83 -20.53 22.88
N LYS A 237 18.12 -19.52 22.40
CA LYS A 237 18.12 -19.09 20.97
C LYS A 237 18.74 -17.72 20.82
N LYS A 238 19.69 -17.61 19.89
CA LYS A 238 20.24 -16.30 19.48
C LYS A 238 19.13 -15.43 18.92
N ILE A 239 19.10 -14.16 19.36
CA ILE A 239 18.09 -13.20 18.96
C ILE A 239 18.72 -11.96 18.35
N TYR A 240 17.89 -11.19 17.62
CA TYR A 240 18.24 -9.97 16.93
C TYR A 240 17.22 -8.88 17.29
N GLY A 241 17.73 -7.67 17.49
CA GLY A 241 16.90 -6.54 17.89
C GLY A 241 16.17 -5.86 16.73
N HIS A 242 16.50 -6.19 15.49
CA HIS A 242 15.99 -5.56 14.28
C HIS A 242 15.91 -6.56 13.14
N MET A 243 14.99 -6.35 12.22
CA MET A 243 14.92 -7.05 10.94
C MET A 243 14.61 -6.04 9.83
N ASP A 244 15.30 -6.21 8.71
CA ASP A 244 15.05 -5.50 7.47
C ASP A 244 15.64 -6.29 6.29
N TYR A 245 15.57 -5.73 5.08
CA TYR A 245 16.19 -6.31 3.90
C TYR A 245 16.99 -5.26 3.12
N GLY A 246 17.99 -5.70 2.36
CA GLY A 246 18.97 -4.83 1.72
C GLY A 246 19.38 -5.24 0.31
N LYS A 247 18.75 -6.26 -0.28
CA LYS A 247 19.07 -6.71 -1.64
C LYS A 247 18.83 -5.57 -2.65
N ARG A 248 19.77 -5.37 -3.56
CA ARG A 248 19.68 -4.41 -4.64
C ARG A 248 18.66 -4.87 -5.68
N ALA A 249 17.36 -4.64 -5.39
CA ALA A 249 16.21 -5.08 -6.16
C ALA A 249 15.09 -4.02 -6.11
N PRO A 250 14.08 -4.06 -6.99
CA PRO A 250 13.02 -3.04 -7.07
C PRO A 250 12.33 -2.73 -5.74
N ASP A 251 12.03 -3.74 -4.94
CA ASP A 251 11.38 -3.63 -3.63
C ASP A 251 12.18 -2.80 -2.60
N LEU A 252 13.50 -2.64 -2.79
CA LEU A 252 14.32 -1.76 -1.95
C LEU A 252 13.96 -0.28 -2.14
N GLY A 253 13.46 0.12 -3.30
CA GLY A 253 12.98 1.48 -3.56
C GLY A 253 11.81 1.82 -2.64
N TRP A 254 10.75 1.01 -2.63
CA TRP A 254 9.58 1.20 -1.76
C TRP A 254 9.96 1.13 -0.29
N ARG A 255 10.82 0.18 0.06
CA ARG A 255 11.29 0.06 1.45
C ARG A 255 11.88 1.37 1.96
N MET A 256 12.67 2.04 1.14
CA MET A 256 13.30 3.29 1.53
C MET A 256 12.31 4.45 1.59
N THR A 257 11.45 4.58 0.60
CA THR A 257 10.50 5.69 0.54
C THR A 257 9.39 5.55 1.58
N ASP A 258 8.80 4.37 1.71
CA ASP A 258 7.64 4.17 2.60
C ASP A 258 8.01 4.10 4.09
N ALA A 259 9.13 3.46 4.42
CA ALA A 259 9.49 3.21 5.81
C ALA A 259 10.59 4.12 6.34
N TRP A 260 11.69 4.26 5.59
CA TRP A 260 12.87 4.91 6.12
C TRP A 260 12.87 6.41 5.99
N LEU A 261 12.27 6.98 4.96
CA LEU A 261 12.15 8.43 4.87
C LEU A 261 11.18 9.01 5.92
N SER A 262 10.26 8.22 6.45
CA SER A 262 9.43 8.63 7.60
C SER A 262 10.27 8.97 8.84
N MET A 263 11.46 8.37 8.98
CA MET A 263 12.45 8.70 9.99
C MET A 263 12.91 10.17 9.90
N ALA A 264 12.91 10.70 8.70
CA ALA A 264 13.27 12.08 8.41
C ALA A 264 12.09 13.07 8.58
N GLY A 265 10.87 12.57 8.75
CA GLY A 265 9.62 13.34 8.74
C GLY A 265 8.94 13.26 7.38
N ALA A 266 7.71 12.76 7.36
CA ALA A 266 6.93 12.59 6.14
C ALA A 266 6.18 13.88 5.78
N GLY A 267 6.48 14.44 4.61
CA GLY A 267 5.86 15.64 4.05
C GLY A 267 6.24 16.93 4.75
N SER A 268 5.52 18.00 4.44
CA SER A 268 5.72 19.33 5.01
C SER A 268 4.73 19.62 6.13
N LYS A 269 5.19 20.33 7.16
CA LYS A 269 4.36 20.73 8.29
C LYS A 269 3.18 21.60 7.84
N GLY A 270 1.98 21.23 8.26
CA GLY A 270 0.75 21.95 7.94
C GLY A 270 0.08 21.52 6.64
N GLU A 271 0.72 20.68 5.85
CA GLU A 271 0.10 20.12 4.66
C GLU A 271 -0.75 18.88 5.03
N PRO A 272 -2.01 18.82 4.61
CA PRO A 272 -2.95 17.77 5.04
C PRO A 272 -2.47 16.34 4.75
N ASN A 273 -1.78 16.15 3.63
CA ASN A 273 -1.26 14.87 3.18
C ASN A 273 0.26 14.76 3.25
N GLY A 274 0.94 15.70 3.93
CA GLY A 274 2.38 15.71 4.00
C GLY A 274 3.10 16.30 2.79
N ILE A 275 2.39 16.82 1.79
CA ILE A 275 2.97 17.55 0.64
C ILE A 275 3.20 19.02 1.06
N PRO A 276 4.13 19.78 0.40
CA PRO A 276 4.64 19.59 -0.95
C PRO A 276 5.99 18.85 -1.09
N VAL A 277 6.56 18.19 -0.10
CA VAL A 277 7.66 17.23 -0.31
C VAL A 277 7.10 15.84 -0.11
N ASP A 278 7.17 15.01 -1.13
CA ASP A 278 6.65 13.65 -1.10
C ASP A 278 7.66 12.63 -0.53
N GLU A 279 7.24 11.38 -0.46
CA GLU A 279 8.03 10.22 0.00
C GLU A 279 9.30 9.96 -0.81
N TRP A 280 9.32 10.42 -2.07
CA TRP A 280 10.48 10.28 -2.97
C TRP A 280 11.45 11.45 -2.87
N GLY A 281 11.15 12.41 -2.01
CA GLY A 281 11.92 13.64 -1.84
C GLY A 281 11.65 14.68 -2.92
N ILE A 282 10.60 14.50 -3.73
CA ILE A 282 10.23 15.42 -4.79
C ILE A 282 9.42 16.57 -4.19
N ARG A 283 9.86 17.82 -4.44
CA ARG A 283 9.06 18.98 -4.08
C ARG A 283 8.01 19.24 -5.12
N MET A 284 6.79 19.47 -4.65
CA MET A 284 5.66 19.94 -5.46
C MET A 284 5.52 21.45 -5.34
N GLU A 285 5.09 22.11 -6.39
CA GLU A 285 4.63 23.49 -6.33
C GLU A 285 3.33 23.54 -5.52
N ALA A 286 3.27 24.41 -4.52
CA ALA A 286 2.10 24.50 -3.64
C ALA A 286 0.82 24.81 -4.43
N GLY A 287 -0.24 24.01 -4.19
CA GLY A 287 -1.54 24.15 -4.85
C GLY A 287 -1.54 23.76 -6.34
N SER A 288 -0.53 23.05 -6.79
CA SER A 288 -0.42 22.53 -8.16
C SER A 288 -0.08 21.05 -8.20
N CYS A 289 -0.10 20.47 -9.41
CA CYS A 289 0.32 19.09 -9.67
C CYS A 289 1.74 19.01 -10.28
N ASN A 290 2.53 20.09 -10.19
CA ASN A 290 3.81 20.21 -10.89
C ASN A 290 4.98 19.87 -9.96
N PRO A 291 5.78 18.82 -10.25
CA PRO A 291 7.07 18.59 -9.59
C PRO A 291 8.06 19.69 -9.93
N VAL A 292 8.78 20.20 -8.92
CA VAL A 292 9.73 21.32 -9.11
C VAL A 292 11.18 20.99 -8.71
N GLY A 293 11.45 19.77 -8.26
CA GLY A 293 12.80 19.29 -8.01
C GLY A 293 12.89 18.20 -6.96
N ALA A 294 13.88 17.33 -7.09
CA ALA A 294 14.22 16.30 -6.12
C ALA A 294 15.45 16.70 -5.27
N SER A 295 16.45 17.37 -5.86
CA SER A 295 17.61 17.85 -5.12
C SER A 295 17.29 19.04 -4.23
N VAL A 296 18.06 19.19 -3.15
CA VAL A 296 17.95 20.36 -2.26
C VAL A 296 18.27 21.67 -3.00
N SER A 297 19.15 21.64 -3.99
CA SER A 297 19.45 22.83 -4.83
C SER A 297 18.24 23.31 -5.66
N ARG A 298 17.23 22.46 -5.85
CA ARG A 298 15.95 22.79 -6.51
C ARG A 298 14.78 22.84 -5.54
N GLY A 299 15.03 22.67 -4.25
CA GLY A 299 14.00 22.74 -3.21
C GLY A 299 13.42 21.39 -2.79
N GLY A 300 13.87 20.28 -3.39
CA GLY A 300 13.52 18.92 -2.98
C GLY A 300 14.20 18.52 -1.67
N ALA A 301 14.10 17.24 -1.34
CA ALA A 301 14.60 16.68 -0.09
C ALA A 301 15.43 15.40 -0.27
N ALA A 302 15.52 14.86 -1.48
CA ALA A 302 16.11 13.54 -1.73
C ALA A 302 17.55 13.40 -1.24
N ASN A 303 18.37 14.45 -1.31
CA ASN A 303 19.73 14.49 -0.76
C ASN A 303 19.89 15.43 0.45
N GLY A 304 18.79 15.76 1.10
CA GLY A 304 18.82 16.59 2.30
C GLY A 304 19.33 15.85 3.54
N PRO A 305 19.66 16.59 4.62
CA PRO A 305 20.23 16.00 5.86
C PRO A 305 19.38 14.89 6.45
N ALA A 306 18.05 15.03 6.38
CA ALA A 306 17.11 14.07 6.92
C ALA A 306 17.11 12.75 6.12
N ALA A 307 17.08 12.82 4.79
CA ALA A 307 17.12 11.63 3.93
C ALA A 307 18.46 10.88 4.06
N VAL A 308 19.58 11.60 4.05
CA VAL A 308 20.91 11.03 4.27
C VAL A 308 21.02 10.36 5.65
N TYR A 309 20.44 10.98 6.69
CA TYR A 309 20.36 10.39 8.02
C TYR A 309 19.60 9.06 8.00
N ALA A 310 18.42 9.02 7.39
CA ALA A 310 17.59 7.84 7.31
C ALA A 310 18.32 6.66 6.63
N ILE A 311 18.92 6.91 5.47
CA ILE A 311 19.67 5.87 4.71
C ILE A 311 20.89 5.37 5.50
N ARG A 312 21.61 6.29 6.17
CA ARG A 312 22.74 5.89 7.03
C ARG A 312 22.28 5.01 8.18
N LYS A 313 21.18 5.34 8.86
CA LYS A 313 20.65 4.55 9.97
C LYS A 313 20.12 3.18 9.51
N TRP A 314 19.45 3.12 8.37
CA TRP A 314 19.03 1.86 7.78
C TRP A 314 20.21 0.91 7.55
N ASP A 315 21.27 1.36 6.86
CA ASP A 315 22.46 0.53 6.57
C ASP A 315 23.18 0.13 7.86
N GLU A 316 23.32 1.06 8.81
CA GLU A 316 23.95 0.81 10.11
C GLU A 316 23.20 -0.27 10.90
N TRP A 317 21.87 -0.18 11.01
CA TRP A 317 21.08 -1.11 11.82
C TRP A 317 20.94 -2.47 11.15
N LEU A 318 20.83 -2.50 9.83
CA LEU A 318 20.83 -3.72 9.04
C LEU A 318 22.09 -4.57 9.31
N ARG A 319 23.25 -3.91 9.42
CA ARG A 319 24.52 -4.57 9.70
C ARG A 319 24.71 -4.95 11.17
N LYS A 320 24.28 -4.09 12.09
CA LYS A 320 24.58 -4.26 13.52
C LYS A 320 23.56 -5.11 14.26
N TYR A 321 22.28 -5.04 13.89
CA TYR A 321 21.19 -5.52 14.71
C TYR A 321 20.29 -6.56 14.04
N ALA A 322 20.42 -6.75 12.71
CA ALA A 322 19.62 -7.70 11.96
C ALA A 322 20.29 -9.09 11.89
N PRO A 323 19.54 -10.15 11.55
CA PRO A 323 20.09 -11.47 11.30
C PRO A 323 21.15 -11.47 10.20
N PRO A 324 22.18 -12.35 10.29
CA PRO A 324 23.12 -12.53 9.19
C PRO A 324 22.40 -12.89 7.91
N GLY A 325 22.79 -12.26 6.80
CA GLY A 325 22.17 -12.44 5.50
C GLY A 325 21.03 -11.46 5.21
N ALA A 326 20.47 -10.75 6.19
CA ALA A 326 19.40 -9.77 5.99
C ALA A 326 19.75 -8.71 4.91
N ALA A 327 21.00 -8.27 4.85
CA ALA A 327 21.50 -7.37 3.81
C ALA A 327 21.40 -7.93 2.37
N SER A 328 21.21 -9.24 2.21
CA SER A 328 21.06 -9.92 0.93
C SER A 328 19.61 -10.36 0.66
N TYR A 329 18.69 -10.15 1.59
CA TYR A 329 17.29 -10.51 1.41
C TYR A 329 16.55 -9.44 0.60
N ASP A 330 15.58 -9.89 -0.18
CA ASP A 330 14.49 -9.09 -0.71
C ASP A 330 13.26 -9.19 0.20
N PHE A 331 12.18 -8.53 -0.19
CA PHE A 331 10.91 -8.56 0.51
C PHE A 331 10.42 -9.98 0.81
N TYR A 332 10.36 -10.84 -0.21
CA TYR A 332 9.85 -12.22 -0.07
C TYR A 332 10.74 -13.11 0.79
N GLN A 333 12.04 -12.90 0.75
CA GLN A 333 13.02 -13.67 1.55
C GLN A 333 13.01 -13.24 3.03
N SER A 334 12.62 -12.01 3.33
CA SER A 334 12.56 -11.50 4.70
C SER A 334 11.37 -12.09 5.51
N LEU A 335 10.24 -12.38 4.87
CA LEU A 335 9.02 -12.87 5.53
C LEU A 335 9.23 -14.21 6.30
N PRO A 336 9.80 -15.28 5.72
CA PRO A 336 10.05 -16.51 6.45
C PRO A 336 11.01 -16.34 7.63
N ALA A 337 11.99 -15.44 7.53
CA ALA A 337 12.92 -15.15 8.62
C ALA A 337 12.21 -14.63 9.87
N LEU A 338 11.16 -13.85 9.72
CA LEU A 338 10.36 -13.32 10.82
C LEU A 338 9.56 -14.39 11.57
N SER A 339 9.10 -15.42 10.86
CA SER A 339 8.38 -16.56 11.45
C SER A 339 9.27 -17.48 12.29
N GLN A 340 10.61 -17.38 12.18
CA GLN A 340 11.55 -18.13 13.01
C GLN A 340 11.50 -17.74 14.48
N GLY A 341 10.98 -16.54 14.80
CA GLY A 341 10.73 -16.09 16.17
C GLY A 341 11.97 -15.61 16.92
N ASN A 342 13.00 -15.19 16.21
CA ASN A 342 14.28 -14.74 16.78
C ASN A 342 14.54 -13.22 16.61
N VAL A 343 13.54 -12.47 16.21
CA VAL A 343 13.61 -11.01 16.02
C VAL A 343 12.71 -10.31 17.04
N ALA A 344 13.20 -9.22 17.65
CA ALA A 344 12.47 -8.49 18.69
C ALA A 344 11.49 -7.46 18.15
N GLN A 345 11.87 -6.74 17.10
CA GLN A 345 11.07 -5.69 16.49
C GLN A 345 11.41 -5.45 15.02
N GLN A 346 10.49 -4.81 14.30
CA GLN A 346 10.67 -4.40 12.92
C GLN A 346 9.68 -3.31 12.51
N ILE A 347 9.92 -2.68 11.36
CA ILE A 347 8.91 -1.95 10.59
C ILE A 347 8.58 -2.79 9.37
N PHE A 348 7.29 -3.03 9.09
CA PHE A 348 6.89 -3.85 7.95
C PHE A 348 5.44 -3.57 7.52
N TRP A 349 5.13 -3.83 6.24
CA TRP A 349 3.78 -3.71 5.71
C TRP A 349 2.84 -4.74 6.36
N TYR A 350 1.72 -4.27 6.89
CA TYR A 350 0.84 -5.12 7.66
C TYR A 350 0.16 -6.21 6.83
N THR A 351 -0.18 -5.94 5.58
CA THR A 351 -0.84 -6.91 4.68
C THR A 351 -0.02 -8.18 4.48
N ALA A 352 1.27 -8.03 4.23
CA ALA A 352 2.17 -9.17 4.08
C ALA A 352 2.47 -9.86 5.42
N PHE A 353 2.76 -9.06 6.45
CA PHE A 353 3.20 -9.60 7.73
C PHE A 353 2.07 -10.21 8.56
N THR A 354 0.85 -9.65 8.51
CA THR A 354 -0.26 -10.15 9.33
C THR A 354 -0.61 -11.60 8.99
N ALA A 355 -0.60 -11.97 7.72
CA ALA A 355 -0.84 -13.36 7.31
C ALA A 355 0.21 -14.33 7.87
N SER A 356 1.49 -13.93 7.85
CA SER A 356 2.60 -14.72 8.44
C SER A 356 2.50 -14.78 9.96
N MET A 357 2.14 -13.69 10.61
CA MET A 357 1.99 -13.58 12.06
C MET A 357 0.92 -14.52 12.62
N VAL A 358 -0.21 -14.67 11.91
CA VAL A 358 -1.34 -15.50 12.35
C VAL A 358 -1.29 -16.94 11.82
N ALA A 359 -0.28 -17.28 11.03
CA ALA A 359 -0.11 -18.63 10.50
C ALA A 359 0.02 -19.63 11.66
N PRO A 360 -0.52 -20.85 11.53
CA PRO A 360 -0.50 -21.81 12.62
C PRO A 360 0.92 -22.33 12.89
N LYS A 361 1.18 -22.76 14.14
CA LYS A 361 2.47 -23.34 14.57
C LYS A 361 2.88 -24.55 13.71
N SER A 362 1.91 -25.32 13.23
CA SER A 362 2.12 -26.46 12.34
C SER A 362 2.75 -26.10 10.98
N SER A 363 2.68 -24.84 10.57
CA SER A 363 3.35 -24.33 9.36
C SER A 363 4.79 -23.84 9.62
N GLY A 364 5.34 -24.09 10.81
CA GLY A 364 6.69 -23.63 11.21
C GLY A 364 6.73 -22.21 11.79
N ASN A 365 5.57 -21.60 12.05
CA ASN A 365 5.51 -20.31 12.71
C ASN A 365 5.80 -20.41 14.21
N ASN A 366 6.97 -19.91 14.64
CA ASN A 366 7.41 -19.86 16.02
C ASN A 366 6.97 -18.60 16.77
N THR A 367 6.09 -17.79 16.17
CA THR A 367 5.61 -16.51 16.73
C THR A 367 4.14 -16.53 17.12
N VAL A 368 3.61 -17.73 17.37
CA VAL A 368 2.31 -17.97 18.01
C VAL A 368 2.50 -18.81 19.28
N ASP A 369 1.65 -18.58 20.27
CA ASP A 369 1.62 -19.42 21.49
C ASP A 369 0.95 -20.78 21.22
N ASP A 370 0.83 -21.62 22.26
CA ASP A 370 0.23 -22.95 22.14
C ASP A 370 -1.28 -22.91 21.85
N ALA A 371 -1.95 -21.78 22.10
CA ALA A 371 -3.33 -21.53 21.72
C ALA A 371 -3.49 -20.92 20.32
N GLY A 372 -2.37 -20.73 19.58
CA GLY A 372 -2.35 -20.12 18.26
C GLY A 372 -2.47 -18.59 18.26
N LYS A 373 -2.31 -17.95 19.43
CA LYS A 373 -2.37 -16.49 19.53
C LYS A 373 -1.02 -15.88 19.15
N PRO A 374 -1.01 -14.83 18.28
CA PRO A 374 0.23 -14.17 17.90
C PRO A 374 0.98 -13.55 19.09
N LEU A 375 2.30 -13.73 19.11
CA LEU A 375 3.20 -13.08 20.07
C LEU A 375 3.56 -11.65 19.65
N TRP A 376 3.45 -11.34 18.37
CA TRP A 376 3.63 -10.00 17.83
C TRP A 376 2.47 -9.06 18.17
N ARG A 377 2.80 -7.77 18.35
CA ARG A 377 1.83 -6.68 18.38
C ARG A 377 2.29 -5.58 17.44
N MET A 378 1.32 -4.85 16.89
CA MET A 378 1.59 -3.70 16.05
C MET A 378 1.32 -2.40 16.80
N ALA A 379 2.00 -1.34 16.37
CA ALA A 379 1.82 0.02 16.81
C ALA A 379 2.15 1.00 15.68
N PRO A 380 1.85 2.28 15.80
CA PRO A 380 2.33 3.29 14.88
C PRO A 380 3.86 3.29 14.77
N SER A 381 4.37 3.61 13.59
CA SER A 381 5.80 3.84 13.38
C SER A 381 6.29 4.99 14.24
N PRO A 382 7.52 4.92 14.79
CA PRO A 382 8.09 6.02 15.59
C PRO A 382 8.43 7.22 14.69
N HIS A 383 8.36 8.43 15.24
CA HIS A 383 8.83 9.62 14.51
C HIS A 383 10.35 9.83 14.66
N GLY A 384 10.95 10.42 13.62
CA GLY A 384 12.38 10.69 13.57
C GLY A 384 12.80 12.01 14.22
N PRO A 385 14.12 12.25 14.36
CA PRO A 385 14.66 13.49 14.96
C PRO A 385 14.41 14.73 14.10
N TYR A 386 14.06 14.56 12.83
CA TYR A 386 13.72 15.65 11.91
C TYR A 386 12.20 15.87 11.80
N TRP A 387 11.40 14.97 12.32
CA TRP A 387 9.95 15.09 12.36
C TRP A 387 9.50 16.28 13.22
N GLU A 388 8.48 16.96 12.76
CA GLU A 388 7.83 18.05 13.49
C GLU A 388 6.34 17.76 13.67
N LYS A 389 5.78 18.19 14.81
CA LYS A 389 4.35 18.05 15.06
C LYS A 389 3.53 18.67 13.92
N GLY A 390 2.65 17.89 13.34
CA GLY A 390 1.85 18.24 12.17
C GLY A 390 2.32 17.59 10.86
N GLN A 391 3.48 16.94 10.86
CA GLN A 391 3.89 16.01 9.79
C GLN A 391 3.29 14.62 10.01
N LYS A 392 3.29 13.79 8.97
CA LYS A 392 2.88 12.39 9.03
C LYS A 392 4.00 11.51 9.59
N LEU A 393 3.64 10.32 10.08
CA LEU A 393 4.61 9.34 10.62
C LEU A 393 5.21 8.45 9.53
N GLY A 394 4.60 8.38 8.38
CA GLY A 394 5.04 7.55 7.28
C GLY A 394 4.15 7.71 6.06
N TYR A 395 4.38 6.86 5.08
CA TYR A 395 3.62 6.79 3.85
C TYR A 395 2.78 5.52 3.83
N GLN A 396 1.63 5.60 3.17
CA GLN A 396 0.67 4.52 3.06
C GLN A 396 0.18 4.43 1.63
N ASP A 397 -0.05 3.21 1.20
CA ASP A 397 -0.48 2.88 -0.13
C ASP A 397 -1.82 2.12 -0.14
N ALA A 398 -2.41 2.02 -1.32
CA ALA A 398 -3.58 1.21 -1.59
C ALA A 398 -3.40 0.50 -2.93
N GLY A 399 -3.19 -0.81 -2.90
CA GLY A 399 -3.29 -1.63 -4.08
C GLY A 399 -4.69 -1.48 -4.67
N SER A 400 -4.80 -1.09 -5.93
CA SER A 400 -6.05 -0.58 -6.46
C SER A 400 -6.27 -0.89 -7.93
N TRP A 401 -7.53 -1.12 -8.30
CA TRP A 401 -7.95 -1.37 -9.67
C TRP A 401 -7.79 -0.13 -10.54
N THR A 402 -6.99 -0.25 -11.56
CA THR A 402 -6.82 0.77 -12.60
C THR A 402 -7.37 0.26 -13.92
N ILE A 403 -8.24 1.04 -14.56
CA ILE A 403 -8.76 0.78 -15.89
C ILE A 403 -7.94 1.58 -16.91
N MET A 404 -7.44 0.93 -17.94
CA MET A 404 -6.62 1.59 -18.96
C MET A 404 -7.45 2.29 -20.03
N LYS A 405 -7.06 3.49 -20.44
CA LYS A 405 -7.72 4.21 -21.56
C LYS A 405 -7.57 3.50 -22.91
N SER A 406 -6.53 2.70 -23.10
CA SER A 406 -6.35 1.91 -24.31
C SER A 406 -7.34 0.75 -24.45
N THR A 407 -7.96 0.31 -23.35
CA THR A 407 -8.98 -0.75 -23.36
C THR A 407 -10.24 -0.27 -24.11
N PRO A 408 -10.76 -1.03 -25.08
CA PRO A 408 -12.03 -0.70 -25.74
C PRO A 408 -13.18 -0.53 -24.76
N VAL A 409 -14.10 0.41 -25.03
CA VAL A 409 -15.14 0.86 -24.07
C VAL A 409 -15.96 -0.31 -23.51
N GLU A 410 -16.39 -1.24 -24.36
CA GLU A 410 -17.21 -2.38 -23.89
C GLU A 410 -16.41 -3.32 -22.98
N ARG A 411 -15.12 -3.51 -23.24
CA ARG A 411 -14.23 -4.26 -22.36
C ARG A 411 -13.93 -3.51 -21.06
N ARG A 412 -13.81 -2.17 -21.11
CA ARG A 412 -13.71 -1.33 -19.89
C ARG A 412 -14.93 -1.51 -18.99
N LYS A 413 -16.14 -1.54 -19.58
CA LYS A 413 -17.38 -1.76 -18.81
C LYS A 413 -17.38 -3.12 -18.13
N ALA A 414 -16.97 -4.18 -18.83
CA ALA A 414 -16.86 -5.51 -18.25
C ALA A 414 -15.79 -5.59 -17.16
N ALA A 415 -14.61 -5.00 -17.37
CA ALA A 415 -13.54 -4.92 -16.38
C ALA A 415 -13.95 -4.08 -15.15
N TRP A 416 -14.69 -2.99 -15.35
CA TRP A 416 -15.24 -2.17 -14.28
C TRP A 416 -16.27 -2.93 -13.44
N LEU A 417 -17.11 -3.75 -14.04
CA LEU A 417 -18.04 -4.63 -13.30
C LEU A 417 -17.28 -5.62 -12.43
N TYR A 418 -16.20 -6.23 -12.94
CA TYR A 418 -15.38 -7.15 -12.14
C TYR A 418 -14.66 -6.44 -10.99
N ALA A 419 -14.03 -5.30 -11.26
CA ALA A 419 -13.36 -4.52 -10.22
C ALA A 419 -14.32 -4.15 -9.07
N GLN A 420 -15.54 -3.70 -9.40
CA GLN A 420 -16.55 -3.40 -8.39
C GLN A 420 -17.05 -4.64 -7.65
N PHE A 421 -17.16 -5.78 -8.34
CA PHE A 421 -17.62 -7.03 -7.74
C PHE A 421 -16.69 -7.50 -6.62
N VAL A 422 -15.38 -7.52 -6.86
CA VAL A 422 -14.39 -7.99 -5.87
C VAL A 422 -14.23 -7.07 -4.67
N VAL A 423 -14.69 -5.82 -4.77
CA VAL A 423 -14.69 -4.85 -3.66
C VAL A 423 -16.11 -4.50 -3.17
N SER A 424 -17.14 -5.22 -3.62
CA SER A 424 -18.52 -4.99 -3.23
C SER A 424 -18.76 -5.23 -1.74
N LYS A 425 -19.77 -4.57 -1.16
CA LYS A 425 -20.14 -4.78 0.25
C LYS A 425 -20.55 -6.23 0.55
N THR A 426 -21.06 -6.95 -0.47
CA THR A 426 -21.33 -8.39 -0.38
C THR A 426 -20.09 -9.20 -0.08
N VAL A 427 -18.97 -8.91 -0.74
CA VAL A 427 -17.77 -9.75 -0.78
C VAL A 427 -16.69 -9.30 0.21
N ASP A 428 -16.59 -8.01 0.49
CA ASP A 428 -15.42 -7.37 1.09
C ASP A 428 -15.07 -7.89 2.49
N VAL A 429 -16.05 -8.13 3.37
CA VAL A 429 -15.77 -8.67 4.72
C VAL A 429 -15.10 -10.03 4.64
N LYS A 430 -15.60 -10.92 3.77
CA LYS A 430 -15.00 -12.24 3.56
C LYS A 430 -13.60 -12.14 2.95
N LYS A 431 -13.43 -11.31 1.92
CA LYS A 431 -12.14 -11.05 1.29
C LYS A 431 -11.12 -10.51 2.30
N SER A 432 -11.53 -9.56 3.13
CA SER A 432 -10.69 -9.01 4.20
C SER A 432 -10.31 -10.04 5.27
N HIS A 433 -11.14 -11.04 5.54
CA HIS A 433 -10.74 -12.15 6.40
C HIS A 433 -9.70 -13.08 5.78
N VAL A 434 -9.67 -13.20 4.47
CA VAL A 434 -8.68 -14.00 3.72
C VAL A 434 -7.35 -13.26 3.61
N GLY A 435 -7.38 -12.02 3.14
CA GLY A 435 -6.17 -11.22 2.90
C GLY A 435 -5.64 -10.46 4.10
N LEU A 436 -6.45 -10.31 5.16
CA LEU A 436 -6.15 -9.49 6.34
C LEU A 436 -5.80 -8.04 5.98
N THR A 437 -6.48 -7.52 4.97
CA THR A 437 -6.41 -6.12 4.56
C THR A 437 -7.81 -5.49 4.63
N PHE A 438 -7.86 -4.21 5.01
CA PHE A 438 -9.13 -3.49 5.19
C PHE A 438 -9.23 -2.36 4.18
N ILE A 439 -10.28 -2.38 3.37
CA ILE A 439 -10.52 -1.31 2.40
C ILE A 439 -11.76 -0.46 2.72
N ARG A 440 -12.66 -0.93 3.63
CA ARG A 440 -13.90 -0.24 3.96
C ARG A 440 -14.06 -0.01 5.46
N ASP A 441 -14.62 1.14 5.83
CA ASP A 441 -15.00 1.44 7.22
C ASP A 441 -16.06 0.46 7.75
N THR A 442 -17.04 0.11 6.93
CA THR A 442 -18.06 -0.89 7.28
C THR A 442 -17.45 -2.24 7.58
N THR A 443 -16.40 -2.65 6.87
CA THR A 443 -15.68 -3.91 7.09
C THR A 443 -14.88 -3.90 8.39
N ILE A 444 -14.08 -2.86 8.62
CA ILE A 444 -13.28 -2.71 9.85
C ILE A 444 -14.19 -2.76 11.10
N ASN A 445 -15.38 -2.17 11.00
CA ASN A 445 -16.34 -2.11 12.10
C ASN A 445 -17.25 -3.35 12.19
N HIS A 446 -17.14 -4.29 11.28
CA HIS A 446 -17.97 -5.49 11.30
C HIS A 446 -17.67 -6.37 12.52
N LYS A 447 -18.75 -6.98 13.11
CA LYS A 447 -18.66 -7.80 14.32
C LYS A 447 -17.64 -8.94 14.21
N SER A 448 -17.51 -9.57 13.04
CA SER A 448 -16.55 -10.67 12.84
C SER A 448 -15.11 -10.25 13.06
N PHE A 449 -14.74 -9.00 12.76
CA PHE A 449 -13.44 -8.45 13.08
C PHE A 449 -13.30 -8.07 14.56
N THR A 450 -14.38 -7.64 15.21
CA THR A 450 -14.37 -7.47 16.67
C THR A 450 -14.08 -8.79 17.38
N ASP A 451 -14.72 -9.87 16.94
CA ASP A 451 -14.53 -11.21 17.51
C ASP A 451 -13.10 -11.75 17.24
N ARG A 452 -12.50 -11.41 16.09
CA ARG A 452 -11.16 -11.85 15.70
C ARG A 452 -10.03 -10.94 16.23
N ALA A 453 -10.32 -9.69 16.62
CA ALA A 453 -9.34 -8.68 17.02
C ALA A 453 -8.29 -9.17 18.04
N PRO A 454 -8.63 -9.98 19.08
CA PRO A 454 -7.64 -10.51 20.00
C PRO A 454 -6.51 -11.33 19.36
N ASN A 455 -6.76 -11.86 18.16
CA ASN A 455 -5.81 -12.68 17.40
C ASN A 455 -5.15 -11.93 16.22
N LEU A 456 -5.31 -10.60 16.14
CA LEU A 456 -4.75 -9.79 15.07
C LEU A 456 -3.76 -8.72 15.57
N GLY A 457 -3.19 -8.91 16.77
CA GLY A 457 -2.04 -8.15 17.26
C GLY A 457 -2.25 -6.66 17.44
N GLY A 458 -3.51 -6.17 17.52
CA GLY A 458 -3.86 -4.75 17.65
C GLY A 458 -4.26 -4.07 16.33
N LEU A 459 -4.25 -4.80 15.23
CA LEU A 459 -4.52 -4.26 13.90
C LEU A 459 -5.94 -3.66 13.78
N VAL A 460 -6.94 -4.35 14.31
CA VAL A 460 -8.34 -3.89 14.25
C VAL A 460 -8.54 -2.62 15.08
N GLU A 461 -7.96 -2.59 16.28
CA GLU A 461 -8.01 -1.44 17.18
C GLU A 461 -7.32 -0.22 16.54
N PHE A 462 -6.18 -0.43 15.90
CA PHE A 462 -5.47 0.64 15.18
C PHE A 462 -6.33 1.22 14.06
N TYR A 463 -6.87 0.38 13.17
CA TYR A 463 -7.67 0.86 12.04
C TYR A 463 -9.01 1.49 12.43
N ARG A 464 -9.51 1.24 13.64
CA ARG A 464 -10.65 1.94 14.24
C ARG A 464 -10.28 3.24 14.94
N SER A 465 -8.98 3.46 15.17
CA SER A 465 -8.49 4.61 15.91
C SER A 465 -8.23 5.83 14.99
N PRO A 466 -8.14 7.04 15.57
CA PRO A 466 -7.73 8.22 14.82
C PRO A 466 -6.27 8.16 14.33
N ASP A 467 -5.45 7.25 14.86
CA ASP A 467 -4.03 7.15 14.48
C ASP A 467 -3.85 6.65 13.03
N ARG A 468 -4.86 5.99 12.44
CA ARG A 468 -4.81 5.53 11.04
C ARG A 468 -4.61 6.66 10.01
N VAL A 469 -4.89 7.91 10.35
CA VAL A 469 -4.71 9.08 9.46
C VAL A 469 -3.32 9.72 9.56
N LEU A 470 -2.41 9.12 10.34
CA LEU A 470 -1.04 9.62 10.52
C LEU A 470 -0.10 9.25 9.37
N TRP A 471 -0.61 8.63 8.32
CA TRP A 471 0.13 8.29 7.10
C TRP A 471 -0.28 9.21 5.94
N SER A 472 0.68 9.46 5.05
CA SER A 472 0.52 10.24 3.83
C SER A 472 0.34 9.31 2.61
N PRO A 473 -0.40 9.71 1.57
CA PRO A 473 -0.42 8.96 0.32
C PRO A 473 0.98 8.85 -0.30
N THR A 474 1.28 7.69 -0.94
CA THR A 474 2.48 7.48 -1.75
C THR A 474 2.18 7.57 -3.25
N GLY A 475 3.19 7.84 -4.08
CA GLY A 475 3.16 7.77 -5.54
C GLY A 475 2.39 8.85 -6.29
N VAL A 476 1.45 9.54 -5.65
CA VAL A 476 0.56 10.53 -6.30
C VAL A 476 1.33 11.64 -7.01
N ASN A 477 2.49 12.01 -6.52
CA ASN A 477 3.31 13.10 -7.05
C ASN A 477 4.47 12.64 -7.93
N VAL A 478 4.70 11.32 -8.03
CA VAL A 478 5.82 10.75 -8.80
C VAL A 478 5.49 10.78 -10.31
N PRO A 479 6.20 11.57 -11.13
CA PRO A 479 5.81 11.80 -12.52
C PRO A 479 6.21 10.67 -13.48
N ASP A 480 7.17 9.84 -13.11
CA ASP A 480 7.63 8.66 -13.85
C ASP A 480 8.13 7.62 -12.85
N TYR A 481 7.18 6.93 -12.21
CA TYR A 481 7.47 5.97 -11.16
C TYR A 481 8.46 4.87 -11.60
N PRO A 482 8.28 4.15 -12.71
CA PRO A 482 9.20 3.06 -13.06
C PRO A 482 10.66 3.53 -13.20
N LYS A 483 10.87 4.74 -13.71
CA LYS A 483 12.20 5.30 -13.89
C LYS A 483 12.79 5.82 -12.59
N LEU A 484 12.02 6.53 -11.80
CA LEU A 484 12.49 7.12 -10.55
C LEU A 484 12.72 6.04 -9.48
N ALA A 485 11.83 5.03 -9.38
CA ALA A 485 12.03 3.88 -8.51
C ALA A 485 13.33 3.11 -8.83
N GLN A 486 13.65 2.95 -10.12
CA GLN A 486 14.92 2.33 -10.54
C GLN A 486 16.13 3.10 -10.01
N ILE A 487 16.12 4.42 -10.06
CA ILE A 487 17.18 5.26 -9.52
C ILE A 487 17.32 5.01 -8.01
N TRP A 488 16.21 4.99 -7.27
CA TRP A 488 16.21 4.76 -5.84
C TRP A 488 16.85 3.42 -5.46
N TRP A 489 16.33 2.29 -5.93
CA TRP A 489 16.85 1.00 -5.50
C TRP A 489 18.29 0.73 -5.96
N GLN A 490 18.73 1.32 -7.08
CA GLN A 490 20.11 1.20 -7.54
C GLN A 490 21.06 1.93 -6.61
N GLN A 491 20.82 3.20 -6.33
CA GLN A 491 21.71 4.02 -5.49
C GLN A 491 21.72 3.54 -4.03
N ILE A 492 20.58 3.14 -3.48
CA ILE A 492 20.52 2.60 -2.12
C ILE A 492 21.22 1.23 -2.03
N GLY A 493 21.08 0.38 -3.02
CA GLY A 493 21.83 -0.88 -3.11
C GLY A 493 23.36 -0.66 -3.14
N ASP A 494 23.80 0.44 -3.73
CA ASP A 494 25.21 0.82 -3.75
C ASP A 494 25.73 1.28 -2.36
N VAL A 495 24.87 1.82 -1.49
CA VAL A 495 25.20 2.05 -0.06
C VAL A 495 25.37 0.71 0.65
N ASN A 496 24.44 -0.20 0.50
CA ASN A 496 24.50 -1.51 1.15
C ASN A 496 25.73 -2.33 0.70
N SER A 497 26.14 -2.23 -0.56
CA SER A 497 27.38 -2.85 -1.04
C SER A 497 28.67 -2.18 -0.55
N GLY A 498 28.57 -0.99 0.03
CA GLY A 498 29.71 -0.17 0.43
C GLY A 498 30.40 0.58 -0.71
N ALA A 499 29.80 0.62 -1.92
CA ALA A 499 30.35 1.32 -3.07
C ALA A 499 30.30 2.85 -2.89
N PHE A 500 29.26 3.36 -2.19
CA PHE A 500 29.09 4.77 -1.90
C PHE A 500 28.74 5.00 -0.44
N THR A 501 29.15 6.15 0.09
CA THR A 501 28.59 6.65 1.35
C THR A 501 27.14 7.08 1.13
N PRO A 502 26.30 7.11 2.20
CA PRO A 502 24.93 7.59 2.10
C PRO A 502 24.79 8.95 1.42
N GLN A 503 25.68 9.92 1.74
CA GLN A 503 25.65 11.24 1.11
C GLN A 503 25.93 11.17 -0.39
N GLN A 504 26.97 10.43 -0.80
CA GLN A 504 27.32 10.27 -2.21
C GLN A 504 26.19 9.61 -3.01
N ALA A 505 25.58 8.56 -2.46
CA ALA A 505 24.47 7.89 -3.10
C ALA A 505 23.26 8.80 -3.27
N MET A 506 22.89 9.55 -2.22
CA MET A 506 21.74 10.45 -2.27
C MET A 506 21.98 11.68 -3.17
N ASP A 507 23.21 12.21 -3.24
CA ASP A 507 23.56 13.28 -4.18
C ASP A 507 23.42 12.82 -5.64
N ARG A 508 23.88 11.61 -5.95
CA ARG A 508 23.71 11.00 -7.27
C ARG A 508 22.24 10.75 -7.58
N LEU A 509 21.50 10.15 -6.64
CA LEU A 509 20.07 9.88 -6.76
C LEU A 509 19.30 11.16 -7.10
N ALA A 510 19.49 12.22 -6.32
CA ALA A 510 18.78 13.49 -6.50
C ALA A 510 19.11 14.14 -7.86
N SER A 511 20.40 14.12 -8.26
CA SER A 511 20.83 14.62 -9.57
C SER A 511 20.22 13.84 -10.73
N GLU A 512 20.18 12.51 -10.64
CA GLU A 512 19.60 11.65 -11.68
C GLU A 512 18.08 11.84 -11.78
N MET A 513 17.39 12.00 -10.66
CA MET A 513 15.94 12.32 -10.62
C MET A 513 15.67 13.68 -11.29
N ASP A 514 16.43 14.72 -10.94
CA ASP A 514 16.29 16.05 -11.56
C ASP A 514 16.56 15.99 -13.07
N LEU A 515 17.53 15.19 -13.51
CA LEU A 515 17.82 14.98 -14.94
C LEU A 515 16.64 14.31 -15.66
N VAL A 516 16.02 13.30 -15.07
CA VAL A 516 14.81 12.66 -15.63
C VAL A 516 13.69 13.68 -15.74
N MET A 517 13.40 14.42 -14.67
CA MET A 517 12.35 15.44 -14.66
C MET A 517 12.63 16.59 -15.63
N SER A 518 13.91 16.97 -15.83
CA SER A 518 14.29 17.98 -16.83
C SER A 518 13.97 17.54 -18.26
N ARG A 519 14.21 16.27 -18.57
CA ARG A 519 13.86 15.69 -19.88
C ARG A 519 12.35 15.64 -20.08
N MET A 520 11.61 15.31 -19.03
CA MET A 520 10.14 15.33 -19.05
C MET A 520 9.61 16.74 -19.26
N GLN A 521 10.17 17.75 -18.58
CA GLN A 521 9.80 19.15 -18.78
C GLN A 521 10.03 19.58 -20.23
N ALA A 522 11.19 19.30 -20.80
CA ALA A 522 11.48 19.63 -22.19
C ALA A 522 10.54 18.93 -23.19
N ALA A 523 10.16 17.69 -22.91
CA ALA A 523 9.18 16.96 -23.72
C ALA A 523 7.78 17.58 -23.60
N ASP A 524 7.36 18.01 -22.42
CA ASP A 524 6.04 18.66 -22.18
C ASP A 524 5.97 20.05 -22.82
N GLU A 525 7.05 20.81 -22.75
CA GLU A 525 7.12 22.13 -23.42
C GLU A 525 6.89 22.00 -24.93
N LYS A 526 7.41 20.93 -25.53
CA LYS A 526 7.28 20.64 -26.96
C LYS A 526 5.93 20.05 -27.35
N ALA A 527 5.40 19.12 -26.57
CA ALA A 527 4.27 18.26 -27.00
C ALA A 527 3.05 18.27 -26.07
N LYS A 528 3.11 18.97 -24.93
CA LYS A 528 2.01 19.06 -23.93
C LYS A 528 1.46 17.71 -23.47
N ILE A 529 2.37 16.76 -23.21
CA ILE A 529 2.02 15.36 -22.99
C ILE A 529 1.52 15.04 -21.56
N TYR A 530 1.72 15.96 -20.58
CA TYR A 530 1.37 15.72 -19.18
C TYR A 530 0.11 16.45 -18.71
N GLY A 531 -0.73 16.90 -19.62
CA GLY A 531 -2.03 17.49 -19.26
C GLY A 531 -1.96 18.72 -18.34
N GLY A 532 -0.83 19.44 -18.34
CA GLY A 532 -0.60 20.59 -17.45
C GLY A 532 0.07 20.23 -16.11
N CYS A 533 0.27 18.95 -15.81
CA CYS A 533 0.86 18.45 -14.58
C CYS A 533 2.34 17.99 -14.75
N GLY A 534 3.02 18.43 -15.79
CA GLY A 534 4.42 18.07 -16.06
C GLY A 534 5.40 18.77 -15.09
N PRO A 535 6.63 18.23 -14.97
CA PRO A 535 7.67 18.89 -14.19
C PRO A 535 7.96 20.33 -14.64
N ARG A 536 8.18 21.20 -13.66
CA ARG A 536 8.57 22.61 -13.82
C ARG A 536 9.68 22.95 -12.86
N LEU A 537 10.89 22.49 -13.18
CA LEU A 537 12.01 22.52 -12.27
C LEU A 537 12.37 23.94 -11.83
N ASN A 538 12.55 24.11 -10.53
CA ASN A 538 13.13 25.31 -9.98
C ASN A 538 14.54 25.53 -10.55
N LYS A 539 14.93 26.79 -10.68
CA LYS A 539 16.31 27.14 -10.96
C LYS A 539 17.20 26.62 -9.82
N GLU A 540 18.33 26.04 -10.17
CA GLU A 540 19.33 25.66 -9.16
C GLU A 540 19.82 26.86 -8.35
N SER A 541 19.99 26.64 -7.07
CA SER A 541 20.48 27.65 -6.14
C SER A 541 21.32 27.00 -5.04
N ASP A 542 21.99 27.80 -4.21
CA ASP A 542 22.64 27.29 -3.01
C ASP A 542 21.62 26.50 -2.15
N PRO A 543 21.91 25.22 -1.81
CA PRO A 543 21.06 24.41 -0.95
C PRO A 543 20.61 25.11 0.34
N SER A 544 21.46 25.97 0.91
CA SER A 544 21.14 26.71 2.13
C SER A 544 19.93 27.65 1.99
N VAL A 545 19.63 28.11 0.78
CA VAL A 545 18.45 28.93 0.46
C VAL A 545 17.17 28.16 0.73
N TRP A 546 17.12 26.90 0.29
CA TRP A 546 15.97 26.03 0.44
C TRP A 546 15.87 25.46 1.86
N LEU A 547 16.98 25.05 2.46
CA LEU A 547 17.01 24.48 3.81
C LEU A 547 16.52 25.45 4.90
N LYS A 548 16.54 26.76 4.63
CA LYS A 548 16.01 27.79 5.53
C LYS A 548 14.50 28.00 5.42
N LYS A 549 13.87 27.52 4.34
CA LYS A 549 12.43 27.71 4.12
C LYS A 549 11.60 26.84 5.07
N ALA A 550 10.40 27.29 5.39
CA ALA A 550 9.42 26.50 6.12
C ALA A 550 9.08 25.22 5.33
N GLY A 551 8.92 24.09 6.02
CA GLY A 551 8.62 22.80 5.39
C GLY A 551 9.80 22.14 4.68
N SER A 552 11.00 22.72 4.69
CA SER A 552 12.18 22.06 4.15
C SER A 552 12.76 21.06 5.16
N PRO A 553 13.37 19.94 4.68
CA PRO A 553 14.21 19.09 5.53
C PRO A 553 15.30 19.95 6.15
N LYS A 554 15.30 20.01 7.47
CA LYS A 554 16.09 21.02 8.17
C LYS A 554 17.57 20.64 8.23
N SER A 555 18.40 21.67 8.46
CA SER A 555 19.80 21.53 8.84
C SER A 555 19.97 20.56 10.03
N LYS A 556 21.17 20.03 10.17
CA LYS A 556 21.58 19.05 11.18
C LYS A 556 20.98 19.33 12.57
N ARG A 557 20.28 18.33 13.12
CA ARG A 557 19.69 18.34 14.46
C ARG A 557 20.45 17.38 15.39
N ASN A 558 20.06 17.30 16.64
CA ASN A 558 20.45 16.18 17.50
C ASN A 558 19.82 14.91 16.93
N GLU A 559 20.63 14.10 16.28
CA GLU A 559 20.20 12.89 15.57
C GLU A 559 19.85 11.72 16.49
N LYS A 560 20.25 11.79 17.76
CA LYS A 560 19.85 10.82 18.79
C LYS A 560 19.35 11.56 20.03
N PRO A 561 18.14 12.15 19.99
CA PRO A 561 17.50 12.67 21.20
C PRO A 561 17.26 11.53 22.20
N LYS A 562 16.89 11.86 23.43
CA LYS A 562 16.53 10.85 24.42
C LYS A 562 15.42 9.94 23.89
N GLY A 563 15.55 8.63 24.09
CA GLY A 563 14.53 7.66 23.71
C GLY A 563 13.24 7.85 24.54
N GLU A 564 12.11 7.69 23.86
CA GLU A 564 10.77 7.77 24.44
C GLU A 564 9.96 6.54 24.05
N THR A 565 9.28 5.94 25.01
CA THR A 565 8.40 4.79 24.83
C THR A 565 7.06 5.01 25.49
N ILE A 566 6.05 4.29 24.99
CA ILE A 566 4.74 4.20 25.63
C ILE A 566 4.42 2.74 25.94
N ASN A 567 3.69 2.50 27.04
CA ASN A 567 3.16 1.19 27.34
C ASN A 567 2.10 0.78 26.29
N TYR A 568 2.18 -0.43 25.77
CA TYR A 568 1.29 -0.90 24.73
C TYR A 568 -0.19 -0.95 25.17
N ASP A 569 -0.45 -1.40 26.40
CA ASP A 569 -1.83 -1.52 26.87
C ASP A 569 -2.46 -0.14 27.10
N GLU A 570 -1.66 0.89 27.43
CA GLU A 570 -2.11 2.29 27.47
C GLU A 570 -2.40 2.83 26.08
N LEU A 571 -1.57 2.47 25.09
CA LEU A 571 -1.81 2.82 23.67
C LEU A 571 -3.13 2.25 23.19
N VAL A 572 -3.37 0.95 23.40
CA VAL A 572 -4.63 0.29 23.02
C VAL A 572 -5.85 0.87 23.76
N LYS A 573 -5.69 1.25 25.03
CA LYS A 573 -6.76 1.94 25.77
C LYS A 573 -7.12 3.30 25.14
N ARG A 574 -6.13 4.03 24.63
CA ARG A 574 -6.38 5.29 23.90
C ARG A 574 -7.15 5.03 22.61
N TRP A 575 -6.77 4.03 21.84
CA TRP A 575 -7.46 3.65 20.60
C TRP A 575 -8.94 3.28 20.81
N LYS A 576 -9.25 2.64 21.91
CA LYS A 576 -10.63 2.24 22.25
C LYS A 576 -11.50 3.39 22.75
N LYS A 577 -10.90 4.54 23.08
CA LYS A 577 -11.63 5.72 23.57
C LYS A 577 -11.92 6.77 22.50
N GLY A 578 -11.20 6.74 21.37
CA GLY A 578 -11.41 7.60 20.20
C GLY A 578 -12.38 6.99 19.23
#